data_3f2c8106e18fe7bf09788b553be99e38
#
_entry.id   3f2c8106e18fe7bf09788b553be99e38
#
_cell.length_a   1.000
_cell.length_b   1.000
_cell.length_c   1.000
_cell.angle_alpha   90.00
_cell.angle_beta   90.00
_cell.angle_gamma   90.00
#
_symmetry.space_group_name_H-M   'P 1'
#
loop_
_entity.id
_entity.type
_entity.pdbx_description
1 polymer ?
#
loop_
_entity_poly.entity_id
_entity_poly.type
_entity_poly.pdbx_seq_one_letter_code
_entity_poly.pdbx_strand_id
1 'polypeptide(L)'
;NLILELINLIQPNIPWTKEYLKWQFYECPAGPAIIYGIKNLEGKVIAIYCTIPKIINIDKQEIKGRMIQDVMTHPDYRGRGFLHKLAKICFEDMKKKGEVGYTFPNEKSEKSFRRNKWHELCSIPLRVKILNNDVKHNVKLETTIVEKNFDESISSIWEQSGIKIGIKKNANFLNWRYRK
;
A
#
# COMPACT_ATOMS: atom_id res chain seq x y z
N ASN A 1 3.50 -13.03 -16.27
CA ASN A 1 2.60 -12.54 -15.21
C ASN A 1 1.83 -11.34 -15.75
N LEU A 2 0.53 -11.54 -16.06
CA LEU A 2 -0.33 -10.54 -16.70
C LEU A 2 -0.44 -9.22 -15.93
N ILE A 3 -0.32 -9.25 -14.61
CA ILE A 3 -0.33 -8.04 -13.78
C ILE A 3 0.97 -7.26 -13.95
N LEU A 4 2.11 -7.95 -13.95
CA LEU A 4 3.42 -7.34 -14.16
C LEU A 4 3.53 -6.68 -15.53
N GLU A 5 2.96 -7.27 -16.57
CA GLU A 5 2.90 -6.70 -17.92
C GLU A 5 2.15 -5.36 -17.93
N LEU A 6 0.98 -5.30 -17.29
CA LEU A 6 0.23 -4.04 -17.17
C LEU A 6 0.97 -2.99 -16.36
N ILE A 7 1.60 -3.38 -15.24
CA ILE A 7 2.35 -2.45 -14.38
C ILE A 7 3.53 -1.87 -15.14
N ASN A 8 4.34 -2.70 -15.80
CA ASN A 8 5.51 -2.26 -16.57
C ASN A 8 5.12 -1.36 -17.75
N LEU A 9 3.98 -1.60 -18.38
CA LEU A 9 3.47 -0.73 -19.43
C LEU A 9 3.13 0.68 -18.90
N ILE A 10 2.58 0.78 -17.70
CA ILE A 10 2.12 2.05 -17.12
C ILE A 10 3.25 2.79 -16.39
N GLN A 11 4.19 2.05 -15.81
CA GLN A 11 5.30 2.56 -15.01
C GLN A 11 6.65 2.00 -15.49
N PRO A 12 7.06 2.27 -16.74
CA PRO A 12 8.24 1.65 -17.33
C PRO A 12 9.56 2.04 -16.64
N ASN A 13 9.59 3.16 -15.92
CA ASN A 13 10.76 3.66 -15.22
C ASN A 13 10.97 3.05 -13.83
N ILE A 14 10.04 2.21 -13.37
CA ILE A 14 10.15 1.53 -12.08
C ILE A 14 10.51 0.07 -12.35
N PRO A 15 11.61 -0.45 -11.79
CA PRO A 15 12.06 -1.82 -12.02
C PRO A 15 11.20 -2.83 -11.24
N TRP A 16 9.94 -2.99 -11.66
CA TRP A 16 9.05 -3.97 -11.08
C TRP A 16 9.51 -5.39 -11.42
N THR A 17 9.67 -6.24 -10.38
CA THR A 17 10.05 -7.65 -10.55
C THR A 17 8.95 -8.58 -10.01
N LYS A 18 9.05 -9.86 -10.39
CA LYS A 18 8.14 -10.89 -9.85
C LYS A 18 8.32 -11.04 -8.34
N GLU A 19 9.56 -10.94 -7.86
CA GLU A 19 9.93 -11.04 -6.45
C GLU A 19 9.33 -9.88 -5.66
N TYR A 20 9.41 -8.64 -6.19
CA TYR A 20 8.78 -7.48 -5.58
C TYR A 20 7.26 -7.65 -5.47
N LEU A 21 6.59 -8.08 -6.55
CA LEU A 21 5.15 -8.32 -6.52
C LEU A 21 4.78 -9.46 -5.56
N LYS A 22 5.60 -10.52 -5.48
CA LYS A 22 5.40 -11.59 -4.52
C LYS A 22 5.45 -11.06 -3.10
N TRP A 23 6.50 -10.32 -2.76
CA TRP A 23 6.63 -9.69 -1.45
C TRP A 23 5.44 -8.77 -1.14
N GLN A 24 5.09 -7.87 -2.05
CA GLN A 24 4.05 -6.88 -1.80
C GLN A 24 2.65 -7.49 -1.68
N PHE A 25 2.33 -8.46 -2.54
CA PHE A 25 0.97 -8.96 -2.67
C PHE A 25 0.70 -10.28 -1.94
N TYR A 26 1.71 -11.08 -1.67
CA TYR A 26 1.48 -12.41 -1.08
C TYR A 26 2.11 -12.60 0.29
N GLU A 27 3.14 -11.84 0.64
CA GLU A 27 3.89 -12.03 1.88
C GLU A 27 3.49 -11.06 3.01
N CYS A 28 2.44 -10.27 2.82
CA CYS A 28 1.94 -9.37 3.88
C CYS A 28 1.41 -10.20 5.07
N PRO A 29 1.88 -9.92 6.31
CA PRO A 29 1.49 -10.71 7.48
C PRO A 29 -0.02 -10.62 7.81
N ALA A 30 -0.70 -9.58 7.36
CA ALA A 30 -2.16 -9.45 7.52
C ALA A 30 -2.95 -10.28 6.48
N GLY A 31 -2.27 -10.99 5.59
CA GLY A 31 -2.82 -11.82 4.53
C GLY A 31 -2.45 -11.36 3.13
N PRO A 32 -2.73 -12.18 2.11
CA PRO A 32 -2.45 -11.84 0.72
C PRO A 32 -3.33 -10.69 0.23
N ALA A 33 -2.81 -9.92 -0.72
CA ALA A 33 -3.56 -8.88 -1.40
C ALA A 33 -4.75 -9.46 -2.16
N ILE A 34 -5.84 -8.71 -2.21
CA ILE A 34 -6.98 -9.01 -3.08
C ILE A 34 -6.91 -8.07 -4.27
N ILE A 35 -6.81 -8.64 -5.46
CA ILE A 35 -6.67 -7.92 -6.71
C ILE A 35 -7.92 -8.13 -7.55
N TYR A 36 -8.68 -7.07 -7.76
CA TYR A 36 -9.79 -7.06 -8.69
C TYR A 36 -9.26 -6.66 -10.06
N GLY A 37 -9.61 -7.39 -11.10
CA GLY A 37 -9.08 -7.14 -12.43
C GLY A 37 -10.10 -7.31 -13.54
N ILE A 38 -9.86 -6.62 -14.67
CA ILE A 38 -10.61 -6.79 -15.91
C ILE A 38 -9.64 -7.29 -16.98
N LYS A 39 -10.06 -8.31 -17.73
CA LYS A 39 -9.37 -8.79 -18.93
C LYS A 39 -10.14 -8.37 -20.19
N ASN A 40 -9.42 -8.15 -21.26
CA ASN A 40 -10.02 -8.02 -22.59
C ASN A 40 -10.32 -9.41 -23.21
N LEU A 41 -10.87 -9.42 -24.41
CA LEU A 41 -11.22 -10.66 -25.14
C LEU A 41 -10.00 -11.53 -25.46
N GLU A 42 -8.82 -10.95 -25.53
CA GLU A 42 -7.54 -11.66 -25.74
C GLU A 42 -6.94 -12.21 -24.42
N GLY A 43 -7.63 -12.05 -23.29
CA GLY A 43 -7.17 -12.51 -21.98
C GLY A 43 -6.14 -11.61 -21.31
N LYS A 44 -5.76 -10.46 -21.89
CA LYS A 44 -4.83 -9.49 -21.30
C LYS A 44 -5.51 -8.71 -20.20
N VAL A 45 -4.80 -8.49 -19.07
CA VAL A 45 -5.29 -7.63 -17.98
C VAL A 45 -5.20 -6.18 -18.40
N ILE A 46 -6.34 -5.48 -18.42
CA ILE A 46 -6.47 -4.09 -18.87
C ILE A 46 -6.80 -3.09 -17.75
N ALA A 47 -7.26 -3.58 -16.61
CA ALA A 47 -7.44 -2.74 -15.42
C ALA A 47 -7.26 -3.59 -14.16
N ILE A 48 -6.69 -2.98 -13.11
CA ILE A 48 -6.54 -3.59 -11.79
C ILE A 48 -6.89 -2.58 -10.70
N TYR A 49 -7.38 -3.12 -9.59
CA TYR A 49 -7.66 -2.40 -8.35
C TYR A 49 -7.18 -3.28 -7.21
N CYS A 50 -6.00 -2.97 -6.66
CA CYS A 50 -5.34 -3.79 -5.68
C CYS A 50 -5.63 -3.31 -4.26
N THR A 51 -5.78 -4.25 -3.34
CA THR A 51 -5.97 -3.97 -1.92
C THR A 51 -5.05 -4.85 -1.10
N ILE A 52 -4.26 -4.26 -0.22
CA ILE A 52 -3.37 -4.97 0.69
C ILE A 52 -3.98 -4.97 2.09
N PRO A 53 -4.23 -6.14 2.70
CA PRO A 53 -4.77 -6.24 4.05
C PRO A 53 -3.87 -5.55 5.07
N LYS A 54 -4.48 -4.94 6.06
CA LYS A 54 -3.82 -4.32 7.21
C LYS A 54 -4.61 -4.60 8.47
N ILE A 55 -3.92 -4.68 9.59
CA ILE A 55 -4.55 -4.60 10.90
C ILE A 55 -4.46 -3.15 11.35
N ILE A 56 -5.60 -2.56 11.65
CA ILE A 56 -5.75 -1.18 12.12
C ILE A 56 -6.15 -1.23 13.58
N ASN A 57 -5.41 -0.52 14.42
CA ASN A 57 -5.80 -0.31 15.80
C ASN A 57 -6.65 0.95 15.91
N ILE A 58 -7.80 0.85 16.56
CA ILE A 58 -8.67 1.98 16.91
C ILE A 58 -9.01 1.85 18.40
N ASP A 59 -8.49 2.77 19.23
CA ASP A 59 -8.69 2.77 20.68
C ASP A 59 -8.48 1.37 21.32
N LYS A 60 -7.36 0.72 20.99
CA LYS A 60 -6.97 -0.64 21.44
C LYS A 60 -7.79 -1.79 20.84
N GLN A 61 -8.74 -1.52 19.97
CA GLN A 61 -9.44 -2.57 19.22
C GLN A 61 -8.79 -2.77 17.86
N GLU A 62 -8.51 -4.01 17.52
CA GLU A 62 -7.96 -4.38 16.22
C GLU A 62 -9.09 -4.65 15.25
N ILE A 63 -9.09 -3.93 14.14
CA ILE A 63 -10.01 -4.13 13.02
C ILE A 63 -9.25 -4.49 11.76
N LYS A 64 -9.90 -5.24 10.89
CA LYS A 64 -9.36 -5.49 9.54
C LYS A 64 -9.57 -4.28 8.66
N GLY A 65 -8.52 -3.93 7.93
CA GLY A 65 -8.58 -2.87 6.93
C GLY A 65 -7.84 -3.25 5.67
N ARG A 66 -8.00 -2.44 4.64
CA ARG A 66 -7.27 -2.60 3.37
C ARG A 66 -6.69 -1.29 2.92
N MET A 67 -5.44 -1.31 2.56
CA MET A 67 -4.80 -0.22 1.84
C MET A 67 -5.03 -0.41 0.35
N ILE A 68 -5.73 0.52 -0.28
CA ILE A 68 -5.92 0.53 -1.73
C ILE A 68 -4.69 1.16 -2.36
N GLN A 69 -4.06 0.44 -3.28
CA GLN A 69 -2.91 0.91 -4.04
C GLN A 69 -2.85 0.24 -5.42
N ASP A 70 -1.94 0.68 -6.28
CA ASP A 70 -1.74 0.12 -7.63
C ASP A 70 -3.05 0.01 -8.42
N VAL A 71 -3.80 1.11 -8.43
CA VAL A 71 -5.04 1.25 -9.19
C VAL A 71 -4.69 1.74 -10.58
N MET A 72 -4.85 0.89 -11.59
CA MET A 72 -4.34 1.13 -12.93
C MET A 72 -5.33 0.74 -14.01
N THR A 73 -5.28 1.46 -15.13
CA THR A 73 -5.97 1.09 -16.38
C THR A 73 -5.03 1.31 -17.55
N HIS A 74 -4.98 0.30 -18.43
CA HIS A 74 -4.24 0.35 -19.69
C HIS A 74 -4.60 1.62 -20.45
N PRO A 75 -3.64 2.36 -21.05
CA PRO A 75 -3.91 3.65 -21.73
C PRO A 75 -5.07 3.61 -22.70
N ASP A 76 -5.13 2.63 -23.59
CA ASP A 76 -6.17 2.51 -24.64
C ASP A 76 -7.57 2.17 -24.11
N TYR A 77 -7.68 1.85 -22.83
CA TYR A 77 -8.93 1.47 -22.17
C TYR A 77 -9.38 2.48 -21.11
N ARG A 78 -8.69 3.62 -20.99
CA ARG A 78 -9.08 4.69 -20.08
C ARG A 78 -10.40 5.35 -20.50
N GLY A 79 -11.03 6.05 -19.56
CA GLY A 79 -12.31 6.73 -19.80
C GLY A 79 -13.54 5.83 -19.85
N ARG A 80 -13.40 4.50 -19.82
CA ARG A 80 -14.50 3.52 -19.93
C ARG A 80 -15.11 3.13 -18.57
N GLY A 81 -14.76 3.79 -17.48
CA GLY A 81 -15.33 3.56 -16.16
C GLY A 81 -14.88 2.28 -15.45
N PHE A 82 -13.84 1.60 -15.93
CA PHE A 82 -13.40 0.32 -15.36
C PHE A 82 -12.97 0.41 -13.91
N LEU A 83 -12.24 1.47 -13.52
CA LEU A 83 -11.85 1.67 -12.12
C LEU A 83 -13.05 1.87 -11.21
N HIS A 84 -14.09 2.56 -11.68
CA HIS A 84 -15.33 2.71 -10.93
C HIS A 84 -16.04 1.38 -10.71
N LYS A 85 -16.12 0.52 -11.74
CA LYS A 85 -16.70 -0.83 -11.61
C LYS A 85 -15.93 -1.68 -10.61
N LEU A 86 -14.60 -1.69 -10.69
CA LEU A 86 -13.74 -2.45 -9.77
C LEU A 86 -13.82 -1.92 -8.33
N ALA A 87 -13.84 -0.59 -8.15
CA ALA A 87 -14.03 0.04 -6.85
C ALA A 87 -15.36 -0.38 -6.20
N LYS A 88 -16.45 -0.39 -6.98
CA LYS A 88 -17.77 -0.82 -6.47
C LYS A 88 -17.74 -2.26 -5.97
N ILE A 89 -17.16 -3.18 -6.74
CA ILE A 89 -17.02 -4.59 -6.33
C ILE A 89 -16.18 -4.70 -5.05
N CYS A 90 -15.06 -3.96 -4.99
CA CYS A 90 -14.20 -3.93 -3.82
C CYS A 90 -14.94 -3.42 -2.58
N PHE A 91 -15.72 -2.35 -2.70
CA PHE A 91 -16.47 -1.80 -1.56
C PHE A 91 -17.55 -2.71 -1.05
N GLU A 92 -18.29 -3.36 -1.94
CA GLU A 92 -19.30 -4.34 -1.54
C GLU A 92 -18.68 -5.52 -0.80
N ASP A 93 -17.49 -5.99 -1.26
CA ASP A 93 -16.76 -7.05 -0.57
C ASP A 93 -16.27 -6.60 0.81
N MET A 94 -15.67 -5.41 0.91
CA MET A 94 -15.22 -4.84 2.19
C MET A 94 -16.38 -4.63 3.17
N LYS A 95 -17.49 -4.07 2.67
CA LYS A 95 -18.70 -3.84 3.48
C LYS A 95 -19.26 -5.15 4.07
N LYS A 96 -19.34 -6.21 3.25
CA LYS A 96 -19.78 -7.54 3.71
C LYS A 96 -18.87 -8.12 4.80
N LYS A 97 -17.60 -7.76 4.79
CA LYS A 97 -16.58 -8.25 5.73
C LYS A 97 -16.38 -7.33 6.95
N GLY A 98 -17.05 -6.18 6.99
CA GLY A 98 -16.84 -5.17 8.04
C GLY A 98 -15.43 -4.56 8.02
N GLU A 99 -14.81 -4.45 6.85
CA GLU A 99 -13.46 -3.94 6.69
C GLU A 99 -13.44 -2.44 6.33
N VAL A 100 -12.42 -1.73 6.78
CA VAL A 100 -12.21 -0.30 6.49
C VAL A 100 -11.17 -0.14 5.39
N GLY A 101 -11.43 0.74 4.41
CA GLY A 101 -10.49 1.09 3.35
C GLY A 101 -9.81 2.43 3.59
N TYR A 102 -8.52 2.51 3.24
CA TYR A 102 -7.78 3.77 3.17
C TYR A 102 -6.82 3.77 1.98
N THR A 103 -6.42 4.95 1.54
CA THR A 103 -5.52 5.13 0.40
C THR A 103 -4.76 6.45 0.51
N PHE A 104 -3.67 6.56 -0.24
CA PHE A 104 -2.91 7.78 -0.47
C PHE A 104 -2.94 8.08 -1.98
N PRO A 105 -3.98 8.75 -2.47
CA PRO A 105 -4.12 9.03 -3.88
C PRO A 105 -3.08 10.06 -4.33
N ASN A 106 -2.59 9.90 -5.55
CA ASN A 106 -1.87 10.95 -6.24
C ASN A 106 -2.85 11.82 -7.07
N GLU A 107 -2.37 12.92 -7.63
CA GLU A 107 -3.18 13.86 -8.43
C GLU A 107 -3.97 13.17 -9.55
N LYS A 108 -3.41 12.13 -10.19
CA LYS A 108 -4.06 11.40 -11.29
C LYS A 108 -5.22 10.54 -10.81
N SER A 109 -5.12 9.97 -9.62
CA SER A 109 -6.10 9.04 -9.06
C SER A 109 -7.12 9.70 -8.14
N GLU A 110 -6.82 10.85 -7.55
CA GLU A 110 -7.67 11.55 -6.59
C GLU A 110 -9.10 11.76 -7.10
N LYS A 111 -9.26 12.27 -8.33
CA LYS A 111 -10.57 12.48 -8.95
C LYS A 111 -11.40 11.19 -9.00
N SER A 112 -10.75 10.03 -9.22
CA SER A 112 -11.43 8.75 -9.25
C SER A 112 -11.89 8.33 -7.85
N PHE A 113 -11.08 8.55 -6.83
CA PHE A 113 -11.47 8.27 -5.44
C PHE A 113 -12.62 9.17 -4.99
N ARG A 114 -12.58 10.47 -5.24
CA ARG A 114 -13.68 11.41 -4.92
C ARG A 114 -14.99 11.00 -5.61
N ARG A 115 -14.97 10.60 -6.88
CA ARG A 115 -16.16 10.09 -7.60
C ARG A 115 -16.73 8.81 -6.97
N ASN A 116 -15.89 8.00 -6.32
CA ASN A 116 -16.30 6.80 -5.60
C ASN A 116 -16.62 7.08 -4.12
N LYS A 117 -16.92 8.34 -3.76
CA LYS A 117 -17.36 8.77 -2.42
C LYS A 117 -16.34 8.49 -1.30
N TRP A 118 -15.04 8.52 -1.62
CA TRP A 118 -14.02 8.53 -0.61
C TRP A 118 -13.96 9.87 0.10
N HIS A 119 -13.79 9.83 1.43
CA HIS A 119 -13.62 11.02 2.26
C HIS A 119 -12.15 11.30 2.48
N GLU A 120 -11.75 12.55 2.29
CA GLU A 120 -10.43 13.01 2.66
C GLU A 120 -10.36 13.18 4.18
N LEU A 121 -9.35 12.58 4.80
CA LEU A 121 -9.10 12.71 6.23
C LEU A 121 -8.13 13.84 6.52
N CYS A 122 -7.05 13.94 5.77
CA CYS A 122 -6.03 14.99 5.91
C CYS A 122 -5.14 15.04 4.67
N SER A 123 -4.48 16.16 4.47
CA SER A 123 -3.37 16.29 3.53
C SER A 123 -2.07 15.88 4.17
N ILE A 124 -1.27 15.05 3.50
CA ILE A 124 0.06 14.66 3.96
C ILE A 124 1.09 15.57 3.30
N PRO A 125 1.76 16.45 4.04
CA PRO A 125 2.75 17.34 3.46
C PRO A 125 3.99 16.55 3.03
N LEU A 126 4.41 16.72 1.78
CA LEU A 126 5.70 16.23 1.31
C LEU A 126 6.80 17.19 1.79
N ARG A 127 7.75 16.67 2.57
CA ARG A 127 8.93 17.43 2.98
C ARG A 127 10.15 16.83 2.29
N VAL A 128 10.88 17.68 1.57
CA VAL A 128 12.10 17.32 0.87
C VAL A 128 13.28 18.06 1.48
N LYS A 129 14.36 17.33 1.74
CA LYS A 129 15.65 17.90 2.13
C LYS A 129 16.66 17.52 1.08
N ILE A 130 17.27 18.53 0.45
CA ILE A 130 18.40 18.31 -0.46
C ILE A 130 19.63 18.04 0.41
N LEU A 131 20.26 16.88 0.22
CA LEU A 131 21.48 16.51 0.90
C LEU A 131 22.67 16.98 0.05
N ASN A 132 23.40 17.98 0.53
CA ASN A 132 24.66 18.41 -0.09
C ASN A 132 25.76 17.45 0.40
N ASN A 133 26.56 16.92 -0.51
CA ASN A 133 27.65 16.00 -0.19
C ASN A 133 28.80 16.67 0.62
N ASP A 134 28.80 17.99 0.73
CA ASP A 134 29.89 18.75 1.38
C ASP A 134 29.76 18.88 2.92
N VAL A 135 28.71 18.35 3.52
CA VAL A 135 28.57 18.36 4.97
C VAL A 135 29.42 17.24 5.56
N LYS A 136 30.68 17.55 5.87
CA LYS A 136 31.51 16.72 6.76
C LYS A 136 30.83 16.70 8.12
N HIS A 137 29.99 15.69 8.36
CA HIS A 137 29.47 15.46 9.69
C HIS A 137 30.56 14.92 10.59
N ASN A 138 31.17 15.81 11.40
CA ASN A 138 31.97 15.40 12.57
C ASN A 138 31.04 14.86 13.68
N VAL A 139 30.03 14.12 13.34
CA VAL A 139 29.23 13.39 14.30
C VAL A 139 29.93 12.06 14.52
N LYS A 140 30.47 11.82 15.72
CA LYS A 140 30.75 10.46 16.18
C LYS A 140 29.43 9.70 16.10
N LEU A 141 29.20 9.04 14.99
CA LEU A 141 28.11 8.09 14.88
C LEU A 141 28.46 6.93 15.82
N GLU A 142 27.83 6.88 16.98
CA GLU A 142 27.76 5.62 17.70
C GLU A 142 27.13 4.62 16.72
N THR A 143 27.86 3.56 16.45
CA THR A 143 27.43 2.54 15.49
C THR A 143 26.16 1.90 16.04
N THR A 144 25.02 2.30 15.53
CA THR A 144 23.77 1.59 15.85
C THR A 144 23.81 0.28 15.09
N ILE A 145 23.89 -0.82 15.83
CA ILE A 145 23.77 -2.15 15.26
C ILE A 145 22.30 -2.32 14.85
N VAL A 146 22.04 -2.33 13.57
CA VAL A 146 20.72 -2.73 13.06
C VAL A 146 20.69 -4.24 13.07
N GLU A 147 19.97 -4.82 14.00
CA GLU A 147 19.72 -6.25 14.02
C GLU A 147 19.01 -6.71 12.75
N LYS A 148 19.31 -7.93 12.32
CA LYS A 148 18.73 -8.48 11.08
C LYS A 148 17.21 -8.61 11.15
N ASN A 149 16.63 -8.69 12.34
CA ASN A 149 15.21 -8.92 12.58
C ASN A 149 14.70 -8.04 13.71
N PHE A 150 13.50 -7.55 13.54
CA PHE A 150 12.69 -7.03 14.64
C PHE A 150 12.16 -8.22 15.44
N ASP A 151 12.36 -8.21 16.74
CA ASP A 151 11.81 -9.17 17.68
C ASP A 151 10.54 -8.63 18.37
N GLU A 152 9.97 -9.39 19.30
CA GLU A 152 8.72 -9.01 19.97
C GLU A 152 8.86 -7.77 20.88
N SER A 153 10.06 -7.32 21.22
CA SER A 153 10.24 -6.09 22.01
C SER A 153 9.70 -4.87 21.27
N ILE A 154 9.76 -4.86 19.92
CA ILE A 154 9.21 -3.77 19.11
C ILE A 154 7.67 -3.72 19.19
N SER A 155 7.01 -4.85 19.39
CA SER A 155 5.56 -4.92 19.56
C SER A 155 5.13 -4.21 20.86
N SER A 156 5.90 -4.35 21.92
CA SER A 156 5.65 -3.64 23.19
C SER A 156 5.84 -2.13 23.06
N ILE A 157 6.81 -1.67 22.27
CA ILE A 157 7.00 -0.25 21.97
C ILE A 157 5.78 0.30 21.24
N TRP A 158 5.26 -0.44 20.27
CA TRP A 158 4.02 -0.05 19.57
C TRP A 158 2.85 0.07 20.55
N GLU A 159 2.65 -0.88 21.42
CA GLU A 159 1.55 -0.88 22.41
C GLU A 159 1.68 0.30 23.41
N GLN A 160 2.90 0.63 23.83
CA GLN A 160 3.19 1.74 24.75
C GLN A 160 3.16 3.10 24.05
N SER A 161 3.15 3.18 22.72
CA SER A 161 3.21 4.43 21.98
C SER A 161 2.03 5.37 22.20
N GLY A 162 0.93 4.88 22.78
CA GLY A 162 -0.29 5.66 22.98
C GLY A 162 -1.03 6.03 21.69
N ILE A 163 -0.65 5.47 20.55
CA ILE A 163 -1.29 5.72 19.27
C ILE A 163 -2.71 5.14 19.30
N LYS A 164 -3.71 6.03 19.27
CA LYS A 164 -5.11 5.62 19.32
C LYS A 164 -5.62 5.05 17.99
N ILE A 165 -5.17 5.63 16.87
CA ILE A 165 -5.58 5.18 15.54
C ILE A 165 -4.33 5.01 14.67
N GLY A 166 -4.11 3.81 14.15
CA GLY A 166 -2.96 3.54 13.28
C GLY A 166 -2.87 2.10 12.81
N ILE A 167 -2.02 1.87 11.82
CA ILE A 167 -1.70 0.51 11.36
C ILE A 167 -0.84 -0.16 12.43
N LYS A 168 -1.21 -1.36 12.85
CA LYS A 168 -0.42 -2.15 13.81
C LYS A 168 0.97 -2.44 13.26
N LYS A 169 2.00 -2.01 14.01
CA LYS A 169 3.42 -2.15 13.64
C LYS A 169 4.12 -3.12 14.59
N ASN A 170 3.70 -4.38 14.58
CA ASN A 170 4.37 -5.45 15.32
C ASN A 170 5.62 -5.96 14.58
N ALA A 171 6.38 -6.85 15.21
CA ALA A 171 7.59 -7.44 14.66
C ALA A 171 7.36 -8.04 13.25
N ASN A 172 6.29 -8.80 13.06
CA ASN A 172 5.97 -9.42 11.78
C ASN A 172 5.76 -8.38 10.67
N PHE A 173 5.01 -7.30 10.96
CA PHE A 173 4.80 -6.22 10.00
C PHE A 173 6.11 -5.52 9.63
N LEU A 174 6.95 -5.20 10.63
CA LEU A 174 8.21 -4.49 10.41
C LEU A 174 9.21 -5.37 9.65
N ASN A 175 9.32 -6.64 10.00
CA ASN A 175 10.15 -7.59 9.27
C ASN A 175 9.73 -7.73 7.81
N TRP A 176 8.43 -7.85 7.54
CA TRP A 176 7.93 -7.86 6.16
C TRP A 176 8.24 -6.56 5.42
N ARG A 177 8.07 -5.41 6.08
CA ARG A 177 8.15 -4.11 5.42
C ARG A 177 9.58 -3.64 5.14
N TYR A 178 10.51 -3.93 6.04
CA TYR A 178 11.84 -3.32 6.04
C TYR A 178 12.99 -4.33 5.88
N ARG A 179 12.66 -5.60 5.81
CA ARG A 179 13.65 -6.67 5.71
C ARG A 179 13.74 -7.22 4.30
N LYS A 180 14.34 -6.46 3.42
CA LYS A 180 14.77 -6.96 2.10
C LYS A 180 16.23 -6.72 1.89
#